data_833d9fabb8ae2ac7402cc10fcf3355ab
#
_entry.id   833d9fabb8ae2ac7402cc10fcf3355ab
#
_cell.length_a   1.000
_cell.length_b   1.000
_cell.length_c   1.000
_cell.angle_alpha   90.00
_cell.angle_beta   90.00
_cell.angle_gamma   90.00
#
_symmetry.space_group_name_H-M   'P 1'
#
loop_
_entity.id
_entity.type
_entity.pdbx_description
1 polymer ?
#
loop_
_entity_poly.entity_id
_entity_poly.type
_entity_poly.pdbx_seq_one_letter_code
_entity_poly.pdbx_strand_id
1 'polypeptide(L)'
;GATGPSISPDGQWLYYFVNETVTGGGTLTLKRVTLDATERETVFVLDTPLPGTAFRPSRIYPLSTLSSDGHRIAISCFLGDGETEDAPYGLMVFDIEAPGVELILTGPSWCNIHPQYCRSTDEDAGHDILVQENHGNTHDLQGNVDGLTGGTGADIHVIRDDGTNFRSMPWGRDGNERRGQC
;
A
#
# COMPACT_ATOMS: atom_id res chain seq x y z
N GLY A 1 -8.07 14.57 -2.97
CA GLY A 1 -6.95 15.18 -3.70
C GLY A 1 -6.06 14.13 -4.34
N ALA A 2 -5.09 14.53 -5.20
CA ALA A 2 -4.13 13.61 -5.82
C ALA A 2 -3.04 13.20 -4.81
N THR A 3 -2.67 11.91 -4.81
CA THR A 3 -1.69 11.33 -3.88
C THR A 3 -0.98 10.12 -4.51
N GLY A 4 0.10 9.63 -3.90
CA GLY A 4 0.81 8.41 -4.28
C GLY A 4 1.29 8.41 -5.73
N PRO A 5 2.13 9.36 -6.19
CA PRO A 5 2.60 9.39 -7.56
C PRO A 5 3.67 8.33 -7.82
N SER A 6 3.59 7.64 -8.97
CA SER A 6 4.61 6.70 -9.45
C SER A 6 4.77 6.84 -10.96
N ILE A 7 6.02 6.86 -11.45
CA ILE A 7 6.32 6.94 -12.89
C ILE A 7 6.49 5.52 -13.44
N SER A 8 5.90 5.25 -14.62
CA SER A 8 6.08 3.97 -15.32
C SER A 8 7.56 3.70 -15.66
N PRO A 9 7.97 2.42 -15.75
CA PRO A 9 9.36 2.06 -16.04
C PRO A 9 9.87 2.61 -17.38
N ASP A 10 8.99 2.75 -18.36
CA ASP A 10 9.29 3.35 -19.68
C ASP A 10 9.34 4.89 -19.67
N GLY A 11 8.98 5.51 -18.53
CA GLY A 11 8.98 6.97 -18.38
C GLY A 11 7.88 7.70 -19.15
N GLN A 12 6.83 7.00 -19.62
CA GLN A 12 5.76 7.63 -20.41
C GLN A 12 4.60 8.09 -19.56
N TRP A 13 4.28 7.38 -18.47
CA TRP A 13 3.12 7.62 -17.65
C TRP A 13 3.46 7.99 -16.21
N LEU A 14 2.70 8.93 -15.65
CA LEU A 14 2.59 9.19 -14.23
C LEU A 14 1.28 8.60 -13.72
N TYR A 15 1.36 7.60 -12.86
CA TYR A 15 0.22 7.06 -12.11
C TYR A 15 0.02 7.85 -10.82
N TYR A 16 -1.23 8.05 -10.43
CA TYR A 16 -1.59 8.70 -9.17
C TYR A 16 -2.99 8.31 -8.74
N PHE A 17 -3.26 8.45 -7.44
CA PHE A 17 -4.58 8.21 -6.89
C PHE A 17 -5.31 9.54 -6.65
N VAL A 18 -6.60 9.59 -7.01
CA VAL A 18 -7.53 10.62 -6.53
C VAL A 18 -8.21 10.04 -5.31
N ASN A 19 -7.88 10.62 -4.15
CA ASN A 19 -8.35 10.14 -2.86
C ASN A 19 -9.55 11.00 -2.41
N GLU A 20 -10.72 10.37 -2.38
CA GLU A 20 -11.99 10.86 -1.86
C GLU A 20 -12.56 9.84 -0.86
N THR A 21 -11.69 9.01 -0.26
CA THR A 21 -12.08 8.07 0.78
C THR A 21 -12.48 8.78 2.05
N VAL A 22 -13.48 8.24 2.71
CA VAL A 22 -13.95 8.66 4.03
C VAL A 22 -14.27 7.41 4.84
N THR A 23 -14.34 7.54 6.15
CA THR A 23 -14.74 6.46 7.04
C THR A 23 -16.08 5.86 6.61
N GLY A 24 -16.08 4.55 6.39
CA GLY A 24 -17.26 3.80 5.95
C GLY A 24 -17.66 3.97 4.48
N GLY A 25 -16.89 4.71 3.66
CA GLY A 25 -17.28 4.92 2.26
C GLY A 25 -16.29 5.72 1.42
N GLY A 26 -16.82 6.49 0.46
CA GLY A 26 -16.03 7.29 -0.46
C GLY A 26 -15.44 6.50 -1.62
N THR A 27 -14.54 7.13 -2.37
CA THR A 27 -14.00 6.60 -3.61
C THR A 27 -12.48 6.78 -3.66
N LEU A 28 -11.79 5.75 -4.14
CA LEU A 28 -10.37 5.82 -4.50
C LEU A 28 -10.25 5.55 -5.99
N THR A 29 -9.71 6.49 -6.75
CA THR A 29 -9.56 6.34 -8.21
C THR A 29 -8.10 6.30 -8.58
N LEU A 30 -7.66 5.22 -9.22
CA LEU A 30 -6.34 5.15 -9.88
C LEU A 30 -6.45 5.79 -11.25
N LYS A 31 -5.58 6.76 -11.50
CA LYS A 31 -5.48 7.48 -12.78
C LYS A 31 -4.05 7.47 -13.29
N ARG A 32 -3.90 7.70 -14.59
CA ARG A 32 -2.62 7.99 -15.21
C ARG A 32 -2.71 9.20 -16.14
N VAL A 33 -1.57 9.83 -16.33
CA VAL A 33 -1.38 10.95 -17.25
C VAL A 33 -0.02 10.80 -17.93
N THR A 34 0.07 11.11 -19.21
CA THR A 34 1.37 11.17 -19.90
C THR A 34 2.24 12.28 -19.33
N LEU A 35 3.58 12.13 -19.34
CA LEU A 35 4.46 13.14 -18.74
C LEU A 35 4.42 14.51 -19.46
N ASP A 36 3.96 14.56 -20.70
CA ASP A 36 3.66 15.81 -21.43
C ASP A 36 2.25 16.35 -21.16
N ALA A 37 1.48 15.65 -20.32
CA ALA A 37 0.11 15.98 -19.92
C ALA A 37 -0.93 16.05 -21.06
N THR A 38 -0.65 15.43 -22.21
CA THR A 38 -1.56 15.42 -23.39
C THR A 38 -2.68 14.40 -23.24
N GLU A 39 -2.43 13.27 -22.55
CA GLU A 39 -3.41 12.19 -22.37
C GLU A 39 -3.65 11.94 -20.88
N ARG A 40 -4.91 11.68 -20.52
CA ARG A 40 -5.32 11.33 -19.15
C ARG A 40 -6.36 10.22 -19.18
N GLU A 41 -6.17 9.24 -18.30
CA GLU A 41 -7.06 8.09 -18.22
C GLU A 41 -7.41 7.73 -16.77
N THR A 42 -8.61 7.19 -16.59
CA THR A 42 -8.97 6.48 -15.38
C THR A 42 -8.68 4.99 -15.58
N VAL A 43 -7.82 4.43 -14.73
CA VAL A 43 -7.44 3.01 -14.79
C VAL A 43 -8.44 2.18 -13.99
N PHE A 44 -8.74 2.59 -12.75
CA PHE A 44 -9.63 1.85 -11.87
C PHE A 44 -10.36 2.77 -10.91
N VAL A 45 -11.60 2.42 -10.56
CA VAL A 45 -12.41 3.10 -9.53
C VAL A 45 -12.79 2.10 -8.46
N LEU A 46 -12.37 2.36 -7.23
CA LEU A 46 -12.74 1.59 -6.04
C LEU A 46 -13.77 2.39 -5.23
N ASP A 47 -15.04 2.01 -5.34
CA ASP A 47 -16.18 2.59 -4.63
C ASP A 47 -17.02 1.53 -3.89
N THR A 48 -16.53 0.29 -3.88
CA THR A 48 -17.12 -0.88 -3.22
C THR A 48 -16.15 -1.47 -2.19
N PRO A 49 -16.59 -2.41 -1.33
CA PRO A 49 -15.66 -3.17 -0.50
C PRO A 49 -14.59 -3.89 -1.33
N LEU A 50 -13.40 -4.03 -0.75
CA LEU A 50 -12.31 -4.80 -1.34
C LEU A 50 -12.74 -6.25 -1.56
N PRO A 51 -12.35 -6.89 -2.68
CA PRO A 51 -12.78 -8.23 -3.02
C PRO A 51 -12.56 -9.25 -1.89
N GLY A 52 -13.57 -10.06 -1.62
CA GLY A 52 -13.51 -11.09 -0.57
C GLY A 52 -13.56 -10.56 0.88
N THR A 53 -13.80 -9.27 1.08
CA THR A 53 -13.82 -8.64 2.40
C THR A 53 -15.06 -7.75 2.59
N ALA A 54 -15.28 -7.30 3.83
CA ALA A 54 -16.22 -6.22 4.13
C ALA A 54 -15.51 -4.85 4.21
N PHE A 55 -14.19 -4.79 4.05
CA PHE A 55 -13.40 -3.59 4.24
C PHE A 55 -13.50 -2.63 3.06
N ARG A 56 -13.51 -1.34 3.38
CA ARG A 56 -13.30 -0.24 2.43
C ARG A 56 -12.14 0.61 2.91
N PRO A 57 -11.26 1.09 2.02
CA PRO A 57 -10.24 2.03 2.44
C PRO A 57 -10.90 3.33 2.91
N SER A 58 -10.62 3.74 4.13
CA SER A 58 -11.14 4.97 4.75
C SER A 58 -10.10 6.09 4.81
N ARG A 59 -8.82 5.72 4.68
CA ARG A 59 -7.69 6.65 4.59
C ARG A 59 -6.58 6.03 3.76
N ILE A 60 -5.92 6.83 2.92
CA ILE A 60 -4.81 6.40 2.09
C ILE A 60 -3.51 7.06 2.59
N TYR A 61 -2.46 6.28 2.69
CA TYR A 61 -1.11 6.78 2.93
C TYR A 61 -0.41 7.06 1.60
N PRO A 62 0.27 8.21 1.45
CA PRO A 62 0.63 8.76 0.14
C PRO A 62 1.83 8.10 -0.55
N LEU A 63 2.32 6.99 -0.01
CA LEU A 63 3.45 6.24 -0.59
C LEU A 63 2.92 5.10 -1.45
N SER A 64 3.09 5.20 -2.75
CA SER A 64 2.84 4.10 -3.69
C SER A 64 4.14 3.61 -4.30
N THR A 65 4.11 2.39 -4.82
CA THR A 65 5.22 1.79 -5.54
C THR A 65 4.70 1.01 -6.73
N LEU A 66 5.37 1.15 -7.87
CA LEU A 66 5.03 0.48 -9.12
C LEU A 66 6.01 -0.68 -9.34
N SER A 67 5.51 -1.82 -9.81
CA SER A 67 6.33 -2.97 -10.19
C SER A 67 7.32 -2.64 -11.31
N SER A 68 8.41 -3.39 -11.42
CA SER A 68 9.45 -3.14 -12.42
C SER A 68 8.99 -3.38 -13.86
N ASP A 69 7.95 -4.19 -14.06
CA ASP A 69 7.28 -4.41 -15.35
C ASP A 69 6.22 -3.35 -15.66
N GLY A 70 5.82 -2.55 -14.66
CA GLY A 70 4.82 -1.49 -14.82
C GLY A 70 3.36 -1.95 -14.77
N HIS A 71 3.10 -3.22 -14.43
CA HIS A 71 1.76 -3.80 -14.50
C HIS A 71 0.99 -3.70 -13.18
N ARG A 72 1.67 -3.49 -12.05
CA ARG A 72 1.03 -3.45 -10.72
C ARG A 72 1.50 -2.27 -9.89
N ILE A 73 0.59 -1.68 -9.14
CA ILE A 73 0.88 -0.58 -8.21
C ILE A 73 0.34 -0.90 -6.82
N ALA A 74 1.20 -0.79 -5.80
CA ALA A 74 0.84 -1.02 -4.42
C ALA A 74 0.73 0.30 -3.66
N ILE A 75 -0.26 0.37 -2.74
CA ILE A 75 -0.46 1.51 -1.83
C ILE A 75 -1.10 1.04 -0.54
N SER A 76 -0.70 1.63 0.59
CA SER A 76 -1.25 1.29 1.90
C SER A 76 -2.46 2.15 2.28
N CYS A 77 -3.34 1.57 3.09
CA CYS A 77 -4.55 2.21 3.56
C CYS A 77 -4.89 1.85 5.01
N PHE A 78 -5.76 2.63 5.62
CA PHE A 78 -6.50 2.28 6.81
C PHE A 78 -7.89 1.77 6.42
N LEU A 79 -8.37 0.75 7.12
CA LEU A 79 -9.61 0.03 6.81
C LEU A 79 -10.72 0.23 7.86
N GLY A 80 -10.54 1.22 8.75
CA GLY A 80 -11.49 1.47 9.82
C GLY A 80 -12.82 2.01 9.32
N ASP A 81 -13.89 1.60 9.99
CA ASP A 81 -15.27 2.03 9.76
C ASP A 81 -15.67 3.26 10.61
N GLY A 82 -14.77 3.71 11.50
CA GLY A 82 -15.00 4.82 12.44
C GLY A 82 -15.68 4.41 13.75
N GLU A 83 -15.98 3.14 13.92
CA GLU A 83 -16.68 2.59 15.10
C GLU A 83 -15.86 1.47 15.78
N THR A 84 -15.14 0.68 14.98
CA THR A 84 -14.37 -0.47 15.48
C THR A 84 -12.99 0.00 15.99
N GLU A 85 -12.73 -0.25 17.29
CA GLU A 85 -11.39 -0.08 17.87
C GLU A 85 -10.41 -1.09 17.25
N ASP A 86 -9.13 -0.71 17.16
CA ASP A 86 -8.05 -1.54 16.56
C ASP A 86 -8.33 -2.01 15.13
N ALA A 87 -9.07 -1.20 14.35
CA ALA A 87 -9.33 -1.48 12.96
C ALA A 87 -8.01 -1.62 12.17
N PRO A 88 -7.93 -2.55 11.21
CA PRO A 88 -6.68 -2.87 10.57
C PRO A 88 -6.23 -1.82 9.54
N TYR A 89 -4.93 -1.78 9.30
CA TYR A 89 -4.32 -1.24 8.10
C TYR A 89 -4.19 -2.34 7.04
N GLY A 90 -3.95 -1.96 5.80
CA GLY A 90 -3.76 -2.91 4.72
C GLY A 90 -2.86 -2.40 3.60
N LEU A 91 -2.35 -3.35 2.83
CA LEU A 91 -1.65 -3.10 1.58
C LEU A 91 -2.53 -3.57 0.42
N MET A 92 -2.91 -2.66 -0.44
CA MET A 92 -3.66 -2.93 -1.67
C MET A 92 -2.69 -2.99 -2.85
N VAL A 93 -2.92 -3.94 -3.75
CA VAL A 93 -2.25 -4.04 -5.05
C VAL A 93 -3.30 -3.91 -6.14
N PHE A 94 -3.10 -2.95 -7.03
CA PHE A 94 -3.93 -2.71 -8.21
C PHE A 94 -3.23 -3.32 -9.44
N ASP A 95 -3.97 -4.11 -10.21
CA ASP A 95 -3.55 -4.54 -11.54
C ASP A 95 -3.94 -3.47 -12.55
N ILE A 96 -3.00 -3.08 -13.40
CA ILE A 96 -3.15 -1.98 -14.37
C ILE A 96 -3.62 -2.52 -15.73
N GLU A 97 -3.22 -3.73 -16.11
CA GLU A 97 -3.56 -4.35 -17.38
C GLU A 97 -4.95 -5.01 -17.34
N ALA A 98 -5.25 -5.72 -16.25
CA ALA A 98 -6.54 -6.29 -15.97
C ALA A 98 -7.17 -5.58 -14.77
N PRO A 99 -7.73 -4.36 -14.95
CA PRO A 99 -8.05 -3.45 -13.86
C PRO A 99 -8.82 -4.12 -12.72
N GLY A 100 -8.17 -4.20 -11.57
CA GLY A 100 -8.65 -4.85 -10.36
C GLY A 100 -7.83 -4.43 -9.15
N VAL A 101 -8.25 -4.85 -7.97
CA VAL A 101 -7.54 -4.60 -6.72
C VAL A 101 -7.62 -5.81 -5.79
N GLU A 102 -6.53 -6.10 -5.10
CA GLU A 102 -6.46 -7.12 -4.05
C GLU A 102 -5.90 -6.53 -2.76
N LEU A 103 -6.41 -7.00 -1.62
CA LEU A 103 -5.87 -6.71 -0.30
C LEU A 103 -4.92 -7.85 0.08
N ILE A 104 -3.62 -7.64 -0.01
CA ILE A 104 -2.61 -8.69 0.16
C ILE A 104 -2.05 -8.80 1.57
N LEU A 105 -2.25 -7.77 2.40
CA LEU A 105 -1.74 -7.71 3.76
C LEU A 105 -2.72 -6.90 4.61
N THR A 106 -3.00 -7.36 5.84
CA THR A 106 -3.87 -6.66 6.78
C THR A 106 -3.53 -6.95 8.23
N GLY A 107 -3.72 -5.97 9.10
CA GLY A 107 -3.53 -6.07 10.55
C GLY A 107 -3.30 -4.72 11.21
N PRO A 108 -3.38 -4.65 12.55
CA PRO A 108 -3.25 -3.39 13.30
C PRO A 108 -1.82 -2.83 13.34
N SER A 109 -0.80 -3.68 13.19
CA SER A 109 0.62 -3.29 13.20
C SER A 109 1.12 -2.74 11.85
N TRP A 110 0.32 -2.80 10.81
CA TRP A 110 0.69 -2.38 9.45
C TRP A 110 0.44 -0.88 9.18
N CYS A 111 0.46 -0.05 10.20
CA CYS A 111 0.51 1.40 10.00
C CYS A 111 1.86 1.81 9.39
N ASN A 112 1.85 2.73 8.43
CA ASN A 112 3.06 3.25 7.80
C ASN A 112 3.93 2.15 7.13
N ILE A 113 3.33 1.35 6.26
CA ILE A 113 3.94 0.15 5.65
C ILE A 113 5.20 0.45 4.81
N HIS A 114 5.33 1.63 4.20
CA HIS A 114 6.44 2.00 3.29
C HIS A 114 6.69 0.94 2.20
N PRO A 115 5.70 0.60 1.37
CA PRO A 115 5.85 -0.46 0.39
C PRO A 115 6.88 -0.09 -0.67
N GLN A 116 7.74 -1.05 -1.03
CA GLN A 116 8.72 -0.89 -2.11
C GLN A 116 8.79 -2.16 -2.95
N TYR A 117 8.37 -2.08 -4.22
CA TYR A 117 8.60 -3.17 -5.17
C TYR A 117 10.09 -3.39 -5.41
N CYS A 118 10.47 -4.66 -5.52
CA CYS A 118 11.77 -5.04 -5.99
C CYS A 118 12.02 -4.48 -7.40
N ARG A 119 13.19 -3.91 -7.61
CA ARG A 119 13.59 -3.31 -8.90
C ARG A 119 14.24 -4.32 -9.85
N SER A 120 14.22 -5.61 -9.49
CA SER A 120 14.70 -6.67 -10.37
C SER A 120 13.82 -6.78 -11.62
N THR A 121 14.46 -7.15 -12.72
CA THR A 121 13.77 -7.58 -13.95
C THR A 121 13.61 -9.10 -14.01
N ASP A 122 14.06 -9.80 -12.98
CA ASP A 122 13.78 -11.23 -12.79
C ASP A 122 12.28 -11.41 -12.52
N GLU A 123 11.66 -12.34 -13.25
CA GLU A 123 10.23 -12.56 -13.23
C GLU A 123 9.72 -12.90 -11.82
N ASP A 124 10.48 -13.68 -11.06
CA ASP A 124 10.09 -14.05 -9.71
C ASP A 124 10.33 -12.91 -8.70
N ALA A 125 11.52 -12.30 -8.73
CA ALA A 125 11.88 -11.26 -7.78
C ALA A 125 11.15 -9.93 -8.04
N GLY A 126 10.76 -9.65 -9.28
CA GLY A 126 10.02 -8.44 -9.66
C GLY A 126 8.66 -8.30 -8.98
N HIS A 127 8.08 -9.41 -8.52
CA HIS A 127 6.81 -9.44 -7.79
C HIS A 127 6.93 -9.27 -6.27
N ASP A 128 8.14 -9.20 -5.73
CA ASP A 128 8.38 -9.01 -4.31
C ASP A 128 8.19 -7.54 -3.90
N ILE A 129 7.51 -7.34 -2.77
CA ILE A 129 7.31 -6.03 -2.14
C ILE A 129 7.94 -6.08 -0.75
N LEU A 130 8.91 -5.19 -0.49
CA LEU A 130 9.40 -4.93 0.85
C LEU A 130 8.35 -4.13 1.60
N VAL A 131 8.07 -4.51 2.85
CA VAL A 131 7.09 -3.87 3.73
C VAL A 131 7.65 -3.72 5.14
N GLN A 132 7.24 -2.66 5.82
CA GLN A 132 7.58 -2.40 7.22
C GLN A 132 6.38 -2.67 8.11
N GLU A 133 6.56 -3.47 9.15
CA GLU A 133 5.61 -3.66 10.24
C GLU A 133 6.04 -2.82 11.44
N ASN A 134 5.15 -1.98 11.99
CA ASN A 134 5.43 -1.12 13.12
C ASN A 134 4.73 -1.64 14.38
N HIS A 135 5.46 -1.70 15.49
CA HIS A 135 4.97 -2.27 16.74
C HIS A 135 4.85 -1.23 17.86
N GLY A 136 3.84 -1.40 18.70
CA GLY A 136 3.61 -0.53 19.86
C GLY A 136 3.03 0.84 19.49
N ASN A 137 2.45 0.97 18.32
CA ASN A 137 1.62 2.12 17.98
C ASN A 137 0.19 1.87 18.47
N THR A 138 -0.46 2.97 18.87
CA THR A 138 -1.91 3.03 18.98
C THR A 138 -2.44 4.00 17.94
N HIS A 139 -3.69 3.86 17.57
CA HIS A 139 -4.34 4.75 16.61
C HIS A 139 -5.79 5.04 17.05
N ASP A 140 -6.31 6.15 16.58
CA ASP A 140 -7.71 6.49 16.77
C ASP A 140 -8.62 5.80 15.73
N LEU A 141 -9.93 5.99 15.86
CA LEU A 141 -10.93 5.43 14.94
C LEU A 141 -10.80 5.93 13.50
N GLN A 142 -10.03 6.99 13.25
CA GLN A 142 -9.75 7.57 11.94
C GLN A 142 -8.38 7.14 11.37
N GLY A 143 -7.64 6.27 12.09
CA GLY A 143 -6.33 5.79 11.68
C GLY A 143 -5.20 6.81 11.86
N ASN A 144 -5.37 7.81 12.74
CA ASN A 144 -4.25 8.64 13.14
C ASN A 144 -3.42 7.90 14.19
N VAL A 145 -2.14 7.72 13.91
CA VAL A 145 -1.20 7.02 14.79
C VAL A 145 -0.48 7.96 15.73
N ASP A 146 -0.13 7.47 16.93
CA ASP A 146 0.63 8.24 17.93
C ASP A 146 2.07 8.51 17.53
N GLY A 147 2.63 7.62 16.71
CA GLY A 147 4.00 7.72 16.21
C GLY A 147 4.18 6.92 14.94
N LEU A 148 5.06 7.38 14.06
CA LEU A 148 5.25 6.75 12.74
C LEU A 148 5.98 5.40 12.81
N THR A 149 6.82 5.20 13.81
CA THR A 149 7.70 4.01 13.91
C THR A 149 7.36 3.08 15.07
N GLY A 150 6.32 3.36 15.83
CA GLY A 150 5.95 2.61 17.02
C GLY A 150 6.99 2.63 18.16
N GLY A 151 6.51 2.56 19.39
CA GLY A 151 7.37 2.61 20.59
C GLY A 151 8.25 1.39 20.77
N THR A 152 7.91 0.25 20.15
CA THR A 152 8.63 -1.03 20.28
C THR A 152 9.44 -1.43 19.06
N GLY A 153 9.56 -0.53 18.09
CA GLY A 153 10.39 -0.72 16.89
C GLY A 153 9.61 -1.24 15.69
N ALA A 154 10.35 -1.56 14.63
CA ALA A 154 9.78 -2.06 13.38
C ALA A 154 10.52 -3.31 12.90
N ASP A 155 9.81 -4.16 12.19
CA ASP A 155 10.35 -5.31 11.47
C ASP A 155 10.20 -5.10 9.96
N ILE A 156 11.13 -5.69 9.20
CA ILE A 156 11.12 -5.62 7.76
C ILE A 156 10.76 -7.00 7.19
N HIS A 157 9.82 -7.01 6.29
CA HIS A 157 9.34 -8.22 5.63
C HIS A 157 9.33 -8.04 4.12
N VAL A 158 9.21 -9.15 3.43
CA VAL A 158 8.93 -9.19 2.00
C VAL A 158 7.70 -10.07 1.78
N ILE A 159 6.80 -9.60 0.95
CA ILE A 159 5.62 -10.33 0.52
C ILE A 159 5.51 -10.25 -1.00
N ARG A 160 4.99 -11.29 -1.63
CA ARG A 160 4.67 -11.25 -3.05
C ARG A 160 3.39 -10.45 -3.29
N ASP A 161 3.27 -9.82 -4.43
CA ASP A 161 2.15 -8.95 -4.78
C ASP A 161 0.80 -9.69 -4.99
N ASP A 162 0.79 -11.02 -4.92
CA ASP A 162 -0.39 -11.88 -4.80
C ASP A 162 -0.70 -12.30 -3.35
N GLY A 163 0.00 -11.73 -2.36
CA GLY A 163 -0.16 -12.06 -0.95
C GLY A 163 0.56 -13.32 -0.49
N THR A 164 1.25 -14.03 -1.36
CA THR A 164 2.01 -15.24 -1.01
C THR A 164 3.44 -14.94 -0.59
N ASN A 165 4.17 -15.97 -0.21
CA ASN A 165 5.61 -15.94 0.09
C ASN A 165 6.03 -14.86 1.09
N PHE A 166 5.19 -14.63 2.14
CA PHE A 166 5.56 -13.73 3.23
C PHE A 166 6.77 -14.27 3.98
N ARG A 167 7.79 -13.41 4.16
CA ARG A 167 9.02 -13.77 4.87
C ARG A 167 9.62 -12.58 5.60
N SER A 168 10.07 -12.81 6.82
CA SER A 168 10.78 -11.81 7.61
C SER A 168 12.23 -11.70 7.17
N MET A 169 12.71 -10.46 7.10
CA MET A 169 14.12 -10.19 6.89
C MET A 169 14.87 -10.27 8.22
N PRO A 170 16.19 -10.56 8.22
CA PRO A 170 16.98 -10.65 9.46
C PRO A 170 17.24 -9.28 10.11
N TRP A 171 16.48 -8.27 9.75
CA TRP A 171 16.55 -6.91 10.28
C TRP A 171 15.23 -6.54 10.94
N GLY A 172 15.33 -5.73 11.98
CA GLY A 172 14.17 -5.31 12.72
C GLY A 172 14.22 -5.75 14.17
N ARG A 173 13.08 -5.69 14.81
CA ARG A 173 12.93 -5.95 16.24
C ARG A 173 13.27 -7.39 16.63
N ASP A 174 12.78 -8.35 15.84
CA ASP A 174 12.92 -9.79 16.11
C ASP A 174 14.10 -10.44 15.40
N GLY A 175 14.76 -9.72 14.50
CA GLY A 175 15.84 -10.22 13.65
C GLY A 175 17.20 -9.68 13.99
N ASN A 176 17.72 -9.84 15.16
CA ASN A 176 19.10 -9.50 15.53
C ASN A 176 19.56 -8.02 15.43
N GLU A 177 20.02 -7.50 16.51
CA GLU A 177 21.03 -6.44 16.70
C GLU A 177 20.76 -5.05 16.10
N ARG A 178 19.89 -4.87 15.11
CA ARG A 178 19.57 -3.56 14.54
C ARG A 178 18.08 -3.41 14.34
N ARG A 179 17.51 -2.41 14.98
CA ARG A 179 16.12 -1.99 14.73
C ARG A 179 16.03 -1.49 13.29
N GLY A 180 15.15 -2.07 12.50
CA GLY A 180 14.86 -1.59 11.17
C GLY A 180 14.33 -0.15 11.24
N GLN A 181 14.82 0.69 10.35
CA GLN A 181 14.29 2.02 10.07
C GLN A 181 14.26 2.17 8.55
N CYS A 182 13.12 2.54 8.03
CA CYS A 182 12.98 3.01 6.65
C CYS A 182 13.08 4.53 6.59
#